data_27c89d6d2c27ccbaa96ee7d7bb18068f
#
_entry.id   27c89d6d2c27ccbaa96ee7d7bb18068f
#
_cell.length_a   1.000
_cell.length_b   1.000
_cell.length_c   1.000
_cell.angle_alpha   90.00
_cell.angle_beta   90.00
_cell.angle_gamma   90.00
#
_symmetry.space_group_name_H-M   'P 1'
#
loop_
_entity.id
_entity.type
_entity.pdbx_description
1 polymer ?
#
loop_
_entity_poly.entity_id
_entity_poly.type
_entity_poly.pdbx_seq_one_letter_code
_entity_poly.pdbx_strand_id
1 'polypeptide(L)'
;METAHSIGMESTATMVLGLGETIEERIEHMRRVRDLQDKTGGFRAFIMWTFQPGNTQLGGNKLSSWEYLKTLAVSRLYFDNVSHIQGSWVTQGQQIGQITLAFGADDLGSIMLEENVVRAAGTAYQMSIDKMVNTIEKS
;
A
#
# COMPACT_ATOMS: atom_id res chain seq x y z
N MET A 1 -16.35 6.52 -4.02
CA MET A 1 -15.79 5.64 -5.08
C MET A 1 -16.91 5.04 -5.95
N GLU A 2 -18.00 4.52 -5.39
CA GLU A 2 -19.10 3.90 -6.15
C GLU A 2 -19.59 4.77 -7.32
N THR A 3 -19.87 6.06 -7.08
CA THR A 3 -20.28 7.02 -8.14
C THR A 3 -19.21 7.19 -9.22
N ALA A 4 -17.93 7.21 -8.85
CA ALA A 4 -16.85 7.31 -9.83
C ALA A 4 -16.79 6.06 -10.71
N HIS A 5 -16.91 4.88 -10.10
CA HIS A 5 -16.93 3.61 -10.84
C HIS A 5 -18.16 3.50 -11.76
N SER A 6 -19.34 4.01 -11.33
CA SER A 6 -20.56 3.93 -12.15
C SER A 6 -20.50 4.78 -13.44
N ILE A 7 -19.60 5.73 -13.53
CA ILE A 7 -19.35 6.50 -14.75
C ILE A 7 -18.11 6.04 -15.53
N GLY A 8 -17.58 4.85 -15.20
CA GLY A 8 -16.47 4.22 -15.90
C GLY A 8 -15.07 4.66 -15.45
N MET A 9 -14.96 5.40 -14.35
CA MET A 9 -13.64 5.72 -13.78
C MET A 9 -13.10 4.54 -12.96
N GLU A 10 -11.89 4.11 -13.26
CA GLU A 10 -11.15 3.19 -12.41
C GLU A 10 -10.38 3.94 -11.31
N SER A 11 -10.09 3.26 -10.21
CA SER A 11 -9.36 3.82 -9.09
C SER A 11 -8.51 2.78 -8.36
N THR A 12 -7.80 3.20 -7.33
CA THR A 12 -7.14 2.33 -6.35
C THR A 12 -7.81 2.47 -4.99
N ALA A 13 -7.76 1.42 -4.18
CA ALA A 13 -8.12 1.49 -2.77
C ALA A 13 -6.84 1.57 -1.93
N THR A 14 -6.83 2.44 -0.94
CA THR A 14 -5.65 2.67 -0.09
C THR A 14 -5.99 2.46 1.38
N MET A 15 -5.12 1.77 2.12
CA MET A 15 -5.20 1.63 3.58
C MET A 15 -3.91 2.16 4.22
N VAL A 16 -4.05 3.04 5.21
CA VAL A 16 -2.92 3.54 6.01
C VAL A 16 -2.87 2.76 7.31
N LEU A 17 -1.70 2.19 7.62
CA LEU A 17 -1.44 1.39 8.81
C LEU A 17 -0.62 2.17 9.84
N GLY A 18 -0.87 1.92 11.11
CA GLY A 18 -0.09 2.51 12.22
C GLY A 18 -0.67 3.82 12.76
N LEU A 19 -1.97 4.04 12.58
CA LEU A 19 -2.71 5.17 13.17
C LEU A 19 -3.34 4.82 14.53
N GLY A 20 -3.08 3.61 15.05
CA GLY A 20 -3.68 3.09 16.29
C GLY A 20 -4.87 2.16 16.03
N GLU A 21 -5.11 1.81 14.80
CA GLU A 21 -6.16 0.88 14.39
C GLU A 21 -5.93 -0.53 14.92
N THR A 22 -7.02 -1.25 15.21
CA THR A 22 -7.01 -2.67 15.60
C THR A 22 -6.93 -3.59 14.37
N ILE A 23 -6.66 -4.87 14.59
CA ILE A 23 -6.71 -5.89 13.51
C ILE A 23 -8.11 -5.99 12.92
N GLU A 24 -9.13 -5.92 13.75
CA GLU A 24 -10.55 -5.97 13.36
C GLU A 24 -10.90 -4.80 12.44
N GLU A 25 -10.40 -3.61 12.74
CA GLU A 25 -10.60 -2.42 11.90
C GLU A 25 -9.90 -2.55 10.54
N ARG A 26 -8.70 -3.16 10.49
CA ARG A 26 -8.04 -3.50 9.21
C ARG A 26 -8.86 -4.47 8.38
N ILE A 27 -9.39 -5.53 9.00
CA ILE A 27 -10.25 -6.51 8.32
C ILE A 27 -11.55 -5.86 7.84
N GLU A 28 -12.18 -5.01 8.68
CA GLU A 28 -13.40 -4.28 8.29
C GLU A 28 -13.13 -3.34 7.10
N HIS A 29 -11.97 -2.65 7.07
CA HIS A 29 -11.57 -1.84 5.92
C HIS A 29 -11.47 -2.70 4.65
N MET A 30 -10.76 -3.83 4.72
CA MET A 30 -10.62 -4.74 3.59
C MET A 30 -11.98 -5.29 3.14
N ARG A 31 -12.87 -5.64 4.08
CA ARG A 31 -14.23 -6.10 3.77
C ARG A 31 -15.00 -5.06 2.96
N ARG A 32 -14.99 -3.80 3.37
CA ARG A 32 -15.67 -2.71 2.63
C ARG A 32 -15.11 -2.50 1.23
N VAL A 33 -13.80 -2.59 1.08
CA VAL A 33 -13.15 -2.50 -0.25
C VAL A 33 -13.59 -3.68 -1.12
N ARG A 34 -13.56 -4.90 -0.58
CA ARG A 34 -13.98 -6.11 -1.29
C ARG A 34 -15.45 -6.05 -1.72
N ASP A 35 -16.35 -5.69 -0.79
CA ASP A 35 -17.80 -5.56 -1.06
C ASP A 35 -18.05 -4.53 -2.18
N LEU A 36 -17.31 -3.41 -2.18
CA LEU A 36 -17.43 -2.40 -3.22
C LEU A 36 -16.86 -2.88 -4.55
N GLN A 37 -15.76 -3.63 -4.53
CA GLN A 37 -15.19 -4.24 -5.73
C GLN A 37 -16.14 -5.27 -6.35
N ASP A 38 -16.76 -6.13 -5.55
CA ASP A 38 -17.80 -7.08 -6.03
C ASP A 38 -18.96 -6.35 -6.72
N LYS A 39 -19.32 -5.17 -6.20
CA LYS A 39 -20.40 -4.35 -6.75
C LYS A 39 -20.03 -3.62 -8.02
N THR A 40 -18.80 -3.14 -8.13
CA THR A 40 -18.43 -2.14 -9.16
C THR A 40 -17.34 -2.58 -10.13
N GLY A 41 -16.45 -3.49 -9.70
CA GLY A 41 -15.26 -3.88 -10.46
C GLY A 41 -14.25 -2.75 -10.72
N GLY A 42 -14.39 -1.59 -10.06
CA GLY A 42 -13.67 -0.38 -10.41
C GLY A 42 -12.31 -0.19 -9.73
N PHE A 43 -11.93 -1.03 -8.77
CA PHE A 43 -10.59 -0.97 -8.18
C PHE A 43 -9.59 -1.79 -9.00
N ARG A 44 -8.52 -1.15 -9.45
CA ARG A 44 -7.40 -1.79 -10.15
C ARG A 44 -6.38 -2.39 -9.20
N ALA A 45 -6.13 -1.71 -8.07
CA ALA A 45 -5.13 -2.13 -7.10
C ALA A 45 -5.54 -1.76 -5.67
N PHE A 46 -5.04 -2.55 -4.72
CA PHE A 46 -5.04 -2.22 -3.30
C PHE A 46 -3.64 -1.83 -2.87
N ILE A 47 -3.51 -0.69 -2.19
CA ILE A 47 -2.25 -0.09 -1.80
C ILE A 47 -2.21 0.09 -0.28
N MET A 48 -1.20 -0.46 0.38
CA MET A 48 -1.00 -0.24 1.82
C MET A 48 0.19 0.67 2.07
N TRP A 49 -0.03 1.70 2.87
CA TRP A 49 0.98 2.63 3.34
C TRP A 49 1.11 2.54 4.84
N THR A 50 2.29 2.79 5.37
CA THR A 50 2.47 2.97 6.81
C THR A 50 2.52 4.45 7.15
N PHE A 51 1.83 4.81 8.22
CA PHE A 51 1.91 6.16 8.79
C PHE A 51 3.36 6.48 9.17
N GLN A 52 3.78 7.69 8.84
CA GLN A 52 5.11 8.21 9.17
C GLN A 52 4.94 9.28 10.27
N PRO A 53 5.26 8.98 11.55
CA PRO A 53 4.97 9.87 12.66
C PRO A 53 5.89 11.09 12.75
N GLY A 54 7.05 11.05 12.09
CA GLY A 54 7.99 12.18 12.08
C GLY A 54 7.32 13.45 11.55
N ASN A 55 7.57 14.59 12.15
CA ASN A 55 7.02 15.89 11.75
C ASN A 55 5.48 15.98 11.70
N THR A 56 4.77 15.10 12.38
CA THR A 56 3.30 15.13 12.48
C THR A 56 2.85 15.47 13.89
N GLN A 57 1.67 16.09 14.02
CA GLN A 57 1.08 16.41 15.33
C GLN A 57 0.60 15.16 16.09
N LEU A 58 0.32 14.07 15.39
CA LEU A 58 -0.14 12.81 15.99
C LEU A 58 0.99 12.09 16.74
N GLY A 59 2.26 12.30 16.34
CA GLY A 59 3.38 11.60 16.93
C GLY A 59 3.24 10.08 16.82
N GLY A 60 3.82 9.36 17.78
CA GLY A 60 3.72 7.90 17.86
C GLY A 60 4.96 7.18 17.31
N ASN A 61 4.86 5.86 17.21
CA ASN A 61 5.92 4.99 16.69
C ASN A 61 5.59 4.53 15.27
N LYS A 62 6.62 4.44 14.44
CA LYS A 62 6.48 3.84 13.11
C LYS A 62 6.09 2.37 13.24
N LEU A 63 5.12 1.92 12.45
CA LEU A 63 4.75 0.51 12.38
C LEU A 63 5.95 -0.32 11.91
N SER A 64 6.16 -1.50 12.50
CA SER A 64 7.25 -2.39 12.11
C SER A 64 7.03 -2.93 10.68
N SER A 65 8.13 -3.14 9.94
CA SER A 65 8.05 -3.77 8.61
C SER A 65 7.46 -5.18 8.67
N TRP A 66 7.63 -5.88 9.79
CA TRP A 66 7.02 -7.20 10.00
C TRP A 66 5.49 -7.14 10.04
N GLU A 67 4.93 -6.19 10.79
CA GLU A 67 3.47 -5.98 10.83
C GLU A 67 2.91 -5.55 9.46
N TYR A 68 3.67 -4.71 8.74
CA TYR A 68 3.34 -4.33 7.38
C TYR A 68 3.29 -5.53 6.44
N LEU A 69 4.34 -6.37 6.41
CA LEU A 69 4.43 -7.56 5.57
C LEU A 69 3.35 -8.60 5.90
N LYS A 70 3.06 -8.83 7.18
CA LYS A 70 1.95 -9.70 7.59
C LYS A 70 0.61 -9.22 7.04
N THR A 71 0.33 -7.92 7.20
CA THR A 71 -0.94 -7.35 6.72
C THR A 71 -1.03 -7.42 5.20
N LEU A 72 0.10 -7.22 4.49
CA LEU A 72 0.15 -7.37 3.04
C LEU A 72 -0.15 -8.80 2.59
N ALA A 73 0.46 -9.80 3.22
CA ALA A 73 0.18 -11.21 2.93
C ALA A 73 -1.29 -11.57 3.18
N VAL A 74 -1.86 -11.09 4.30
CA VAL A 74 -3.28 -11.27 4.59
C VAL A 74 -4.15 -10.60 3.53
N SER A 75 -3.79 -9.39 3.08
CA SER A 75 -4.53 -8.70 2.02
C SER A 75 -4.53 -9.48 0.71
N ARG A 76 -3.40 -10.07 0.32
CA ARG A 76 -3.32 -10.93 -0.88
C ARG A 76 -4.24 -12.15 -0.78
N LEU A 77 -4.32 -12.78 0.41
CA LEU A 77 -5.21 -13.91 0.63
C LEU A 77 -6.68 -13.51 0.71
N TYR A 78 -6.95 -12.29 1.16
CA TYR A 78 -8.30 -11.79 1.35
C TYR A 78 -8.95 -11.26 0.06
N PHE A 79 -8.16 -10.57 -0.78
CA PHE A 79 -8.62 -9.97 -2.03
C PHE A 79 -8.46 -10.95 -3.19
N ASP A 80 -9.48 -11.74 -3.46
CA ASP A 80 -9.58 -12.57 -4.67
C ASP A 80 -10.14 -11.79 -5.87
N ASN A 81 -10.73 -10.63 -5.65
CA ASN A 81 -11.39 -9.78 -6.63
C ASN A 81 -10.64 -8.49 -6.98
N VAL A 82 -9.50 -8.19 -6.36
CA VAL A 82 -8.64 -7.06 -6.69
C VAL A 82 -7.36 -7.59 -7.34
N SER A 83 -7.12 -7.20 -8.59
CA SER A 83 -6.07 -7.80 -9.42
C SER A 83 -4.66 -7.57 -8.87
N HIS A 84 -4.39 -6.36 -8.35
CA HIS A 84 -3.05 -5.98 -7.95
C HIS A 84 -2.98 -5.56 -6.47
N ILE A 85 -1.94 -6.05 -5.78
CA ILE A 85 -1.56 -5.60 -4.44
C ILE A 85 -0.21 -4.89 -4.55
N GLN A 86 -0.20 -3.60 -4.23
CA GLN A 86 1.01 -2.80 -4.35
C GLN A 86 1.83 -2.79 -3.06
N GLY A 87 3.11 -3.16 -3.18
CA GLY A 87 4.10 -2.99 -2.13
C GLY A 87 4.62 -1.54 -2.05
N SER A 88 4.74 -0.98 -0.84
CA SER A 88 5.14 0.41 -0.64
C SER A 88 6.62 0.54 -0.32
N TRP A 89 7.49 0.70 -1.32
CA TRP A 89 8.87 1.11 -1.11
C TRP A 89 8.98 2.54 -0.59
N VAL A 90 8.01 3.40 -0.89
CA VAL A 90 8.00 4.82 -0.49
C VAL A 90 8.01 4.99 1.02
N THR A 91 7.27 4.16 1.75
CA THR A 91 7.18 4.21 3.22
C THR A 91 8.09 3.21 3.92
N GLN A 92 8.48 2.12 3.25
CA GLN A 92 9.23 1.01 3.83
C GLN A 92 10.70 0.96 3.39
N GLY A 93 11.06 1.64 2.32
CA GLY A 93 12.37 1.56 1.68
C GLY A 93 12.50 0.42 0.68
N GLN A 94 13.57 0.46 -0.13
CA GLN A 94 13.77 -0.46 -1.24
C GLN A 94 13.81 -1.94 -0.81
N GLN A 95 14.52 -2.25 0.27
CA GLN A 95 14.70 -3.64 0.72
C GLN A 95 13.36 -4.30 1.13
N ILE A 96 12.56 -3.59 1.92
CA ILE A 96 11.24 -4.10 2.29
C ILE A 96 10.31 -4.09 1.08
N GLY A 97 10.39 -3.09 0.20
CA GLY A 97 9.68 -3.08 -1.07
C GLY A 97 9.95 -4.34 -1.90
N GLN A 98 11.21 -4.78 -2.00
CA GLN A 98 11.57 -6.05 -2.64
C GLN A 98 10.92 -7.26 -1.96
N ILE A 99 11.01 -7.34 -0.63
CA ILE A 99 10.45 -8.44 0.14
C ILE A 99 8.92 -8.53 -0.03
N THR A 100 8.23 -7.40 -0.28
CA THR A 100 6.76 -7.42 -0.51
C THR A 100 6.37 -8.33 -1.67
N LEU A 101 7.21 -8.48 -2.70
CA LEU A 101 6.95 -9.35 -3.85
C LEU A 101 6.87 -10.82 -3.44
N ALA A 102 7.69 -11.26 -2.48
CA ALA A 102 7.59 -12.59 -1.89
C ALA A 102 6.40 -12.76 -0.92
N PHE A 103 5.82 -11.65 -0.44
CA PHE A 103 4.67 -11.63 0.46
C PHE A 103 3.32 -11.39 -0.24
N GLY A 104 3.30 -11.44 -1.58
CA GLY A 104 2.09 -11.40 -2.38
C GLY A 104 1.81 -10.07 -3.08
N ALA A 105 2.70 -9.07 -2.99
CA ALA A 105 2.63 -7.93 -3.89
C ALA A 105 3.04 -8.35 -5.32
N ASP A 106 2.43 -7.74 -6.30
CA ASP A 106 2.75 -7.90 -7.73
C ASP A 106 2.96 -6.55 -8.43
N ASP A 107 2.98 -5.48 -7.64
CA ASP A 107 3.19 -4.11 -8.09
C ASP A 107 4.04 -3.34 -7.06
N LEU A 108 5.00 -2.55 -7.50
CA LEU A 108 5.80 -1.64 -6.67
C LEU A 108 5.45 -0.16 -6.92
N GLY A 109 4.46 0.10 -7.75
CA GLY A 109 4.07 1.46 -8.13
C GLY A 109 5.09 2.15 -9.02
N SER A 110 5.17 3.47 -8.91
CA SER A 110 6.07 4.30 -9.72
C SER A 110 7.34 4.67 -8.98
N ILE A 111 8.33 5.19 -9.71
CA ILE A 111 9.57 5.74 -9.14
C ILE A 111 9.36 7.09 -8.42
N MET A 112 8.16 7.65 -8.45
CA MET A 112 7.79 8.96 -7.89
C MET A 112 8.70 10.09 -8.42
N LEU A 113 8.18 10.88 -9.35
CA LEU A 113 8.87 12.10 -9.83
C LEU A 113 8.99 13.13 -8.69
N GLU A 114 7.91 13.29 -7.92
CA GLU A 114 7.88 14.10 -6.70
C GLU A 114 7.09 13.36 -5.63
N GLU A 115 7.66 13.22 -4.42
CA GLU A 115 6.99 12.69 -3.24
C GLU A 115 7.12 13.71 -2.10
N ASN A 116 6.11 14.54 -1.96
CA ASN A 116 6.12 15.63 -1.00
C ASN A 116 5.44 15.28 0.32
N VAL A 117 4.48 14.34 0.32
CA VAL A 117 3.68 14.00 1.50
C VAL A 117 4.50 13.20 2.51
N VAL A 118 5.05 12.07 2.09
CA VAL A 118 5.87 11.20 2.96
C VAL A 118 7.18 11.88 3.34
N ARG A 119 7.73 12.70 2.41
CA ARG A 119 8.93 13.51 2.66
C ARG A 119 8.68 14.58 3.72
N ALA A 120 7.53 15.26 3.71
CA ALA A 120 7.15 16.21 4.75
C ALA A 120 7.04 15.54 6.13
N ALA A 121 6.63 14.28 6.18
CA ALA A 121 6.60 13.46 7.39
C ALA A 121 7.97 12.90 7.81
N GLY A 122 9.07 13.29 7.15
CA GLY A 122 10.44 12.95 7.54
C GLY A 122 11.01 11.68 6.92
N THR A 123 10.32 11.07 5.94
CA THR A 123 10.80 9.88 5.23
C THR A 123 11.14 10.25 3.78
N ALA A 124 12.38 9.99 3.35
CA ALA A 124 12.87 10.36 2.02
C ALA A 124 13.61 9.19 1.37
N TYR A 125 12.89 8.16 0.96
CA TYR A 125 13.45 7.13 0.07
C TYR A 125 13.40 7.62 -1.38
N GLN A 126 14.41 7.26 -2.16
CA GLN A 126 14.49 7.59 -3.59
C GLN A 126 14.65 6.30 -4.41
N MET A 127 13.96 6.24 -5.52
CA MET A 127 13.98 5.13 -6.45
C MET A 127 14.32 5.65 -7.86
N SER A 128 15.26 5.02 -8.54
CA SER A 128 15.48 5.23 -9.98
C SER A 128 14.92 4.05 -10.77
N ILE A 129 14.79 4.21 -12.09
CA ILE A 129 14.35 3.13 -12.98
C ILE A 129 15.25 1.91 -12.81
N ASP A 130 16.58 2.09 -12.88
CA ASP A 130 17.55 0.99 -12.76
C ASP A 130 17.44 0.27 -11.41
N LYS A 131 17.25 1.03 -10.32
CA LYS A 131 17.03 0.44 -9.00
C LYS A 131 15.73 -0.34 -8.93
N MET A 132 14.66 0.16 -9.53
CA MET A 132 13.36 -0.53 -9.56
C MET A 132 13.47 -1.84 -10.33
N VAL A 133 14.02 -1.82 -11.54
CA VAL A 133 14.25 -3.01 -12.37
C VAL A 133 15.08 -4.04 -11.60
N ASN A 134 16.25 -3.63 -11.06
CA ASN A 134 17.12 -4.52 -10.30
C ASN A 134 16.43 -5.07 -9.01
N THR A 135 15.52 -4.31 -8.42
CA THR A 135 14.74 -4.76 -7.26
C THR A 135 13.78 -5.89 -7.65
N ILE A 136 13.12 -5.76 -8.81
CA ILE A 136 12.18 -6.76 -9.33
C ILE A 136 12.93 -8.02 -9.80
N GLU A 137 14.01 -7.87 -10.54
CA GLU A 137 14.79 -9.00 -11.09
C GLU A 137 15.45 -9.88 -10.03
N LYS A 138 15.68 -9.34 -8.83
CA LYS A 138 16.30 -10.05 -7.70
C LYS A 138 15.31 -10.55 -6.65
N SER A 139 14.02 -10.45 -6.90
CA SER A 139 12.97 -10.89 -5.98
C SER A 139 12.54 -12.35 -6.21
#